data_eb98ed17cacd9a367fe953b37fd5e9c3
#
_entry.id   eb98ed17cacd9a367fe953b37fd5e9c3
#
_cell.length_a   1.000
_cell.length_b   1.000
_cell.length_c   1.000
_cell.angle_alpha   90.00
_cell.angle_beta   90.00
_cell.angle_gamma   90.00
#
_symmetry.space_group_name_H-M   'P 1'
#
loop_
_entity.id
_entity.type
_entity.pdbx_description
1 polymer ?
#
loop_
_entity_poly.entity_id
_entity_poly.type
_entity_poly.pdbx_seq_one_letter_code
_entity_poly.pdbx_strand_id
1 'polypeptide(L)'
;MKKKVINKLNIQKKFFFLGVLFLFFSVNIFASETYSKQDIEKMISKMLIIGFNGETVNSNDEIYKNIKSGLGGVILFDKDPNDKNKRKNIRNKEQLKKLTTQLQSISKEKLLISIDQEGGIVQRLKSQDGFVNTLKASEVALKGEEFARSSYKALAKDLKESGINNDFAPVVDLAINKQNKVIVTKGRSFGQASNEVIKYSSIFVDELKKQNVISVLKHFPGHGSSLDDSHLGFVDISKTWNEKELEPYRYFIKNNKVDMIMTAHVFNEKLDAKYPATLSYKINTELLRYKLGFDGVLVTDDLQMYAISKHYDLKQTVTLAINSGVNMLLFANQLAKPISLKEIVDTIYHQILSEEITLDQIINSNKKIDSMMKKYK
;
A
#
# COMPACT_ATOMS: atom_id res chain seq x y z
N MET A 1 35.87 95.49 1.70
CA MET A 1 34.93 96.27 2.53
C MET A 1 33.98 95.33 3.29
N LYS A 2 33.99 95.47 4.64
CA LYS A 2 32.88 95.30 5.59
C LYS A 2 32.15 93.94 5.57
N LYS A 3 31.85 93.21 6.64
CA LYS A 3 32.03 93.36 8.10
C LYS A 3 31.74 92.00 8.71
N LYS A 4 32.50 91.68 9.77
CA LYS A 4 32.21 90.68 10.83
C LYS A 4 30.75 90.76 11.29
N VAL A 5 30.18 89.61 11.64
CA VAL A 5 29.47 89.44 12.89
C VAL A 5 29.65 87.98 13.37
N ILE A 6 30.15 87.87 14.60
CA ILE A 6 30.28 86.71 15.43
C ILE A 6 28.91 86.44 16.07
N ASN A 7 28.47 85.18 16.11
CA ASN A 7 27.54 84.79 17.17
C ASN A 7 27.75 83.35 17.62
N LYS A 8 28.25 83.32 18.80
CA LYS A 8 28.14 82.44 19.94
C LYS A 8 27.65 80.99 19.74
N LEU A 9 28.56 80.12 20.20
CA LEU A 9 28.29 78.75 20.62
C LEU A 9 27.02 78.64 21.51
N ASN A 10 26.21 77.64 21.21
CA ASN A 10 25.42 76.93 22.21
C ASN A 10 25.67 75.45 22.05
N ILE A 11 26.40 74.94 23.01
CA ILE A 11 26.68 73.53 23.18
C ILE A 11 25.44 72.91 23.82
N GLN A 12 24.62 72.23 23.07
CA GLN A 12 23.65 71.30 23.63
C GLN A 12 24.22 69.87 23.48
N LYS A 13 24.55 69.29 24.64
CA LYS A 13 24.81 67.88 24.78
C LYS A 13 23.61 67.07 24.35
N LYS A 14 23.65 66.47 23.18
CA LYS A 14 22.76 65.36 22.83
C LYS A 14 23.38 64.07 23.31
N PHE A 15 22.79 63.51 24.33
CA PHE A 15 23.01 62.14 24.75
C PHE A 15 22.58 61.21 23.60
N PHE A 16 23.54 60.55 22.98
CA PHE A 16 23.28 59.47 22.03
C PHE A 16 22.96 58.20 22.87
N PHE A 17 21.66 57.90 23.02
CA PHE A 17 21.16 56.65 23.54
C PHE A 17 21.42 55.59 22.49
N LEU A 18 22.49 54.82 22.62
CA LEU A 18 22.74 53.61 21.82
C LEU A 18 21.76 52.53 22.30
N GLY A 19 20.57 52.51 21.68
CA GLY A 19 19.62 51.41 21.86
C GLY A 19 20.19 50.15 21.19
N VAL A 20 20.81 49.28 21.98
CA VAL A 20 21.12 47.93 21.54
C VAL A 20 19.82 47.18 21.41
N LEU A 21 19.35 47.07 20.17
CA LEU A 21 18.21 46.23 19.80
C LEU A 21 18.68 44.78 19.87
N PHE A 22 18.48 44.13 21.02
CA PHE A 22 18.58 42.67 21.11
C PHE A 22 17.41 42.07 20.31
N LEU A 23 17.68 41.75 19.06
CA LEU A 23 16.87 40.83 18.29
C LEU A 23 17.00 39.45 18.97
N PHE A 24 16.02 39.14 19.81
CA PHE A 24 15.78 37.75 20.21
C PHE A 24 15.39 36.97 18.96
N PHE A 25 16.37 36.43 18.24
CA PHE A 25 16.14 35.26 17.41
C PHE A 25 15.77 34.13 18.38
N SER A 26 14.48 33.92 18.56
CA SER A 26 13.98 32.65 19.08
C SER A 26 14.37 31.58 18.06
N VAL A 27 15.56 31.03 18.20
CA VAL A 27 15.91 29.75 17.58
C VAL A 27 14.94 28.76 18.21
N ASN A 28 13.87 28.46 17.51
CA ASN A 28 13.08 27.26 17.76
C ASN A 28 14.04 26.09 17.53
N ILE A 29 14.73 25.67 18.59
CA ILE A 29 15.39 24.38 18.65
C ILE A 29 14.25 23.38 18.61
N PHE A 30 13.82 22.99 17.41
CA PHE A 30 13.13 21.74 17.21
C PHE A 30 14.12 20.70 17.73
N ALA A 31 13.84 20.15 18.90
CA ALA A 31 14.52 18.94 19.35
C ALA A 31 14.29 17.92 18.23
N SER A 32 15.32 17.64 17.44
CA SER A 32 15.27 16.56 16.47
C SER A 32 15.09 15.30 17.30
N GLU A 33 13.92 14.65 17.16
CA GLU A 33 13.72 13.34 17.76
C GLU A 33 14.85 12.43 17.25
N THR A 34 15.76 12.07 18.14
CA THR A 34 16.86 11.16 17.80
C THR A 34 16.31 9.74 17.91
N TYR A 35 16.03 9.11 16.77
CA TYR A 35 15.59 7.72 16.71
C TYR A 35 16.79 6.79 16.88
N SER A 36 16.68 5.81 17.77
CA SER A 36 17.67 4.74 17.86
C SER A 36 17.59 3.82 16.62
N LYS A 37 18.66 3.04 16.37
CA LYS A 37 18.64 2.01 15.31
C LYS A 37 17.42 1.11 15.44
N GLN A 38 17.09 0.67 16.65
CA GLN A 38 15.96 -0.21 16.92
C GLN A 38 14.61 0.45 16.58
N ASP A 39 14.46 1.76 16.84
CA ASP A 39 13.23 2.48 16.46
C ASP A 39 13.09 2.57 14.95
N ILE A 40 14.18 2.84 14.22
CA ILE A 40 14.19 2.88 12.76
C ILE A 40 13.85 1.50 12.18
N GLU A 41 14.49 0.42 12.67
CA GLU A 41 14.21 -0.95 12.23
C GLU A 41 12.75 -1.34 12.49
N LYS A 42 12.17 -0.91 13.62
CA LYS A 42 10.75 -1.13 13.92
C LYS A 42 9.85 -0.34 12.96
N MET A 43 10.17 0.91 12.67
CA MET A 43 9.42 1.71 11.68
C MET A 43 9.48 1.10 10.27
N ILE A 44 10.65 0.58 9.86
CA ILE A 44 10.80 -0.14 8.59
C ILE A 44 9.94 -1.42 8.61
N SER A 45 10.03 -2.22 9.68
CA SER A 45 9.26 -3.47 9.83
C SER A 45 7.75 -3.22 9.71
N LYS A 46 7.24 -2.10 10.23
CA LYS A 46 5.84 -1.70 10.14
C LYS A 46 5.37 -1.41 8.71
N MET A 47 6.29 -1.07 7.81
CA MET A 47 5.99 -0.88 6.39
C MET A 47 5.92 -2.20 5.60
N LEU A 48 6.18 -3.36 6.21
CA LEU A 48 6.29 -4.64 5.51
C LEU A 48 5.06 -5.52 5.74
N ILE A 49 4.61 -6.16 4.65
CA ILE A 49 3.61 -7.23 4.65
C ILE A 49 4.31 -8.50 4.14
N ILE A 50 4.35 -9.55 4.97
CA ILE A 50 5.13 -10.76 4.69
C ILE A 50 4.23 -11.99 4.64
N GLY A 51 4.41 -12.82 3.61
CA GLY A 51 3.84 -14.16 3.56
C GLY A 51 4.69 -15.17 4.33
N PHE A 52 4.07 -16.15 4.95
CA PHE A 52 4.72 -17.18 5.75
C PHE A 52 4.07 -18.55 5.54
N ASN A 53 4.72 -19.61 6.01
CA ASN A 53 4.19 -20.98 5.97
C ASN A 53 3.71 -21.39 7.37
N GLY A 54 2.58 -22.08 7.43
CA GLY A 54 2.05 -22.65 8.67
C GLY A 54 0.59 -22.31 8.90
N GLU A 55 -0.15 -23.27 9.46
CA GLU A 55 -1.56 -23.15 9.84
C GLU A 55 -1.73 -22.78 11.33
N THR A 56 -0.62 -22.76 12.07
CA THR A 56 -0.50 -22.37 13.48
C THR A 56 0.80 -21.60 13.66
N VAL A 57 0.93 -20.88 14.77
CA VAL A 57 2.16 -20.13 15.10
C VAL A 57 2.59 -20.45 16.52
N ASN A 58 3.87 -20.73 16.71
CA ASN A 58 4.49 -20.91 18.03
C ASN A 58 5.72 -20.00 18.19
N SER A 59 6.28 -19.91 19.39
CA SER A 59 7.36 -18.99 19.72
C SER A 59 8.69 -19.21 18.97
N ASN A 60 8.89 -20.38 18.41
CA ASN A 60 10.11 -20.71 17.65
C ASN A 60 10.01 -20.29 16.18
N ASP A 61 8.79 -20.08 15.68
CA ASP A 61 8.55 -19.72 14.28
C ASP A 61 9.11 -18.35 13.95
N GLU A 62 9.62 -18.21 12.74
CA GLU A 62 10.16 -16.94 12.24
C GLU A 62 9.09 -15.84 12.23
N ILE A 63 7.85 -16.17 11.83
CA ILE A 63 6.75 -15.21 11.81
C ILE A 63 6.41 -14.69 13.21
N TYR A 64 6.54 -15.50 14.27
CA TYR A 64 6.38 -15.04 15.64
C TYR A 64 7.39 -13.94 15.98
N LYS A 65 8.67 -14.20 15.67
CA LYS A 65 9.78 -13.25 15.92
C LYS A 65 9.58 -11.96 15.09
N ASN A 66 9.17 -12.09 13.85
CA ASN A 66 8.89 -10.97 12.95
C ASN A 66 7.78 -10.05 13.49
N ILE A 67 6.68 -10.63 13.98
CA ILE A 67 5.59 -9.85 14.59
C ILE A 67 6.07 -9.16 15.88
N LYS A 68 6.83 -9.85 16.71
CA LYS A 68 7.42 -9.27 17.93
C LYS A 68 8.37 -8.10 17.64
N SER A 69 9.07 -8.11 16.50
CA SER A 69 9.95 -7.02 16.07
C SER A 69 9.22 -5.84 15.40
N GLY A 70 7.88 -5.90 15.28
CA GLY A 70 7.08 -4.78 14.78
C GLY A 70 6.63 -4.91 13.33
N LEU A 71 6.57 -6.13 12.77
CA LEU A 71 6.02 -6.38 11.42
C LEU A 71 4.62 -5.75 11.28
N GLY A 72 4.40 -5.00 10.19
CA GLY A 72 3.14 -4.29 9.94
C GLY A 72 2.00 -5.18 9.49
N GLY A 73 2.29 -6.25 8.75
CA GLY A 73 1.23 -7.13 8.27
C GLY A 73 1.70 -8.49 7.76
N VAL A 74 0.74 -9.36 7.57
CA VAL A 74 0.90 -10.67 6.95
C VAL A 74 -0.08 -10.84 5.79
N ILE A 75 0.28 -11.68 4.81
CA ILE A 75 -0.64 -12.15 3.77
C ILE A 75 -0.82 -13.66 3.87
N LEU A 76 -2.07 -14.11 3.77
CA LEU A 76 -2.46 -15.52 3.94
C LEU A 76 -2.84 -16.16 2.60
N PHE A 77 -2.44 -17.41 2.42
CA PHE A 77 -2.74 -18.23 1.25
C PHE A 77 -3.34 -19.57 1.65
N ASP A 78 -4.20 -20.11 0.79
CA ASP A 78 -4.81 -21.43 0.98
C ASP A 78 -3.87 -22.58 0.62
N LYS A 79 -2.99 -22.39 -0.37
CA LYS A 79 -2.12 -23.46 -0.91
C LYS A 79 -0.65 -23.06 -0.98
N ASP A 80 0.22 -24.05 -0.83
CA ASP A 80 1.63 -23.91 -1.15
C ASP A 80 1.79 -23.82 -2.69
N PRO A 81 2.56 -22.90 -3.22
CA PRO A 81 2.74 -22.74 -4.66
C PRO A 81 3.49 -23.90 -5.30
N ASN A 82 4.37 -24.57 -4.56
CA ASN A 82 5.20 -25.68 -5.04
C ASN A 82 4.49 -27.03 -4.93
N ASP A 83 3.46 -27.13 -4.07
CA ASP A 83 2.63 -28.32 -3.91
C ASP A 83 1.17 -27.93 -3.69
N LYS A 84 0.38 -27.98 -4.76
CA LYS A 84 -1.05 -27.60 -4.74
C LYS A 84 -1.91 -28.45 -3.81
N ASN A 85 -1.43 -29.60 -3.38
CA ASN A 85 -2.11 -30.48 -2.42
C ASN A 85 -1.80 -30.08 -0.98
N LYS A 86 -0.73 -29.31 -0.75
CA LYS A 86 -0.33 -28.84 0.57
C LYS A 86 -1.00 -27.52 0.90
N ARG A 87 -1.62 -27.45 2.08
CA ARG A 87 -2.15 -26.20 2.63
C ARG A 87 -1.00 -25.29 3.08
N LYS A 88 -1.21 -23.99 2.96
CA LYS A 88 -0.21 -23.02 3.45
C LYS A 88 -0.65 -22.41 4.79
N ASN A 89 -1.73 -21.61 4.80
CA ASN A 89 -2.21 -20.96 6.02
C ASN A 89 -3.68 -21.31 6.34
N ILE A 90 -4.47 -21.73 5.33
CA ILE A 90 -5.92 -21.83 5.43
C ILE A 90 -6.38 -23.25 5.19
N ARG A 91 -7.07 -23.85 6.16
CA ARG A 91 -7.68 -25.18 6.06
C ARG A 91 -9.20 -25.10 6.11
N ASN A 92 -9.75 -24.42 7.13
CA ASN A 92 -11.18 -24.17 7.34
C ASN A 92 -11.39 -22.96 8.24
N LYS A 93 -12.65 -22.57 8.46
CA LYS A 93 -13.00 -21.39 9.29
C LYS A 93 -12.45 -21.45 10.71
N GLU A 94 -12.56 -22.59 11.37
CA GLU A 94 -12.14 -22.74 12.77
C GLU A 94 -10.62 -22.60 12.93
N GLN A 95 -9.87 -23.31 12.07
CA GLN A 95 -8.41 -23.25 12.07
C GLN A 95 -7.95 -21.83 11.75
N LEU A 96 -8.51 -21.20 10.69
CA LEU A 96 -8.14 -19.85 10.29
C LEU A 96 -8.40 -18.84 11.42
N LYS A 97 -9.56 -18.92 12.09
CA LYS A 97 -9.86 -18.07 13.24
C LYS A 97 -8.86 -18.21 14.37
N LYS A 98 -8.43 -19.45 14.66
CA LYS A 98 -7.37 -19.71 15.66
C LYS A 98 -6.05 -19.07 15.24
N LEU A 99 -5.62 -19.27 13.99
CA LEU A 99 -4.40 -18.69 13.44
C LEU A 99 -4.40 -17.16 13.53
N THR A 100 -5.44 -16.50 13.02
CA THR A 100 -5.52 -15.03 13.02
C THR A 100 -5.57 -14.45 14.45
N THR A 101 -6.25 -15.14 15.37
CA THR A 101 -6.25 -14.77 16.80
C THR A 101 -4.86 -14.89 17.40
N GLN A 102 -4.12 -15.96 17.11
CA GLN A 102 -2.74 -16.13 17.56
C GLN A 102 -1.84 -15.01 17.00
N LEU A 103 -1.88 -14.76 15.68
CA LEU A 103 -1.10 -13.71 15.03
C LEU A 103 -1.34 -12.34 15.69
N GLN A 104 -2.62 -11.97 15.90
CA GLN A 104 -2.95 -10.70 16.51
C GLN A 104 -2.52 -10.62 17.98
N SER A 105 -2.58 -11.74 18.75
CA SER A 105 -2.15 -11.75 20.15
C SER A 105 -0.64 -11.58 20.35
N ILE A 106 0.17 -11.90 19.34
CA ILE A 106 1.62 -11.72 19.36
C ILE A 106 1.97 -10.22 19.18
N SER A 107 1.20 -9.51 18.38
CA SER A 107 1.44 -8.09 18.07
C SER A 107 1.01 -7.18 19.21
N LYS A 108 1.83 -6.16 19.51
CA LYS A 108 1.46 -5.08 20.44
C LYS A 108 0.49 -4.06 19.81
N GLU A 109 0.56 -3.92 18.49
CA GLU A 109 -0.28 -3.03 17.69
C GLU A 109 -1.22 -3.86 16.82
N LYS A 110 -2.21 -3.24 16.21
CA LYS A 110 -3.10 -3.96 15.28
C LYS A 110 -2.31 -4.39 14.05
N LEU A 111 -2.16 -5.71 13.86
CA LEU A 111 -1.51 -6.31 12.70
C LEU A 111 -2.46 -6.29 11.50
N LEU A 112 -1.97 -5.90 10.31
CA LEU A 112 -2.70 -6.15 9.07
C LEU A 112 -2.66 -7.65 8.77
N ILE A 113 -3.83 -8.28 8.70
CA ILE A 113 -3.99 -9.67 8.28
C ILE A 113 -4.70 -9.65 6.94
N SER A 114 -3.92 -9.85 5.87
CA SER A 114 -4.31 -9.61 4.50
C SER A 114 -4.61 -10.90 3.74
N ILE A 115 -5.46 -10.79 2.73
CA ILE A 115 -5.84 -11.89 1.84
C ILE A 115 -6.16 -11.33 0.44
N ASP A 116 -6.15 -12.20 -0.60
CA ASP A 116 -6.77 -11.95 -1.90
C ASP A 116 -8.11 -12.67 -1.98
N GLN A 117 -9.20 -11.99 -1.71
CA GLN A 117 -10.55 -12.55 -1.74
C GLN A 117 -11.45 -11.77 -2.72
N GLU A 118 -11.08 -11.81 -4.01
CA GLU A 118 -11.85 -11.12 -5.08
C GLU A 118 -13.16 -11.85 -5.40
N GLY A 119 -13.17 -13.15 -5.21
CA GLY A 119 -14.15 -14.10 -5.73
C GLY A 119 -13.69 -14.82 -7.00
N GLY A 120 -14.47 -15.80 -7.46
CA GLY A 120 -14.13 -16.59 -8.63
C GLY A 120 -12.83 -17.38 -8.47
N ILE A 121 -11.88 -17.16 -9.39
CA ILE A 121 -10.61 -17.91 -9.37
C ILE A 121 -9.57 -17.30 -8.42
N VAL A 122 -9.72 -16.02 -8.04
CA VAL A 122 -8.84 -15.35 -7.08
C VAL A 122 -9.56 -15.24 -5.74
N GLN A 123 -9.56 -16.34 -5.02
CA GLN A 123 -10.10 -16.44 -3.67
C GLN A 123 -9.35 -17.52 -2.88
N ARG A 124 -9.08 -17.22 -1.61
CA ARG A 124 -8.39 -18.13 -0.69
C ARG A 124 -9.39 -18.82 0.24
N LEU A 125 -10.50 -18.15 0.56
CA LEU A 125 -11.61 -18.70 1.33
C LEU A 125 -12.57 -19.42 0.38
N LYS A 126 -12.56 -20.76 0.41
CA LYS A 126 -13.30 -21.58 -0.54
C LYS A 126 -14.50 -22.26 0.11
N SER A 127 -15.56 -22.47 -0.65
CA SER A 127 -16.79 -23.09 -0.17
C SER A 127 -16.56 -24.50 0.39
N GLN A 128 -15.68 -25.28 -0.21
CA GLN A 128 -15.29 -26.60 0.27
C GLN A 128 -14.61 -26.58 1.65
N ASP A 129 -14.08 -25.44 2.06
CA ASP A 129 -13.42 -25.21 3.36
C ASP A 129 -14.37 -24.53 4.37
N GLY A 130 -15.68 -24.45 4.02
CA GLY A 130 -16.76 -23.94 4.88
C GLY A 130 -17.03 -22.43 4.74
N PHE A 131 -16.49 -21.75 3.74
CA PHE A 131 -16.72 -20.33 3.47
C PHE A 131 -17.80 -20.10 2.42
N VAL A 132 -18.29 -18.87 2.30
CA VAL A 132 -19.25 -18.53 1.25
C VAL A 132 -18.61 -18.64 -0.14
N ASN A 133 -19.40 -19.08 -1.11
CA ASN A 133 -18.98 -19.07 -2.50
C ASN A 133 -19.21 -17.68 -3.08
N THR A 134 -18.15 -17.01 -3.49
CA THR A 134 -18.22 -15.70 -4.16
C THR A 134 -17.91 -15.88 -5.65
N LEU A 135 -18.83 -15.47 -6.50
CA LEU A 135 -18.64 -15.49 -7.95
C LEU A 135 -17.57 -14.49 -8.38
N LYS A 136 -17.02 -14.67 -9.59
CA LYS A 136 -16.10 -13.70 -10.18
C LYS A 136 -16.79 -12.37 -10.47
N ALA A 137 -16.05 -11.27 -10.43
CA ALA A 137 -16.59 -9.91 -10.54
C ALA A 137 -17.51 -9.71 -11.76
N SER A 138 -17.11 -10.24 -12.93
CA SER A 138 -17.91 -10.15 -14.16
C SER A 138 -19.29 -10.85 -14.05
N GLU A 139 -19.39 -11.95 -13.32
CA GLU A 139 -20.65 -12.65 -13.09
C GLU A 139 -21.52 -11.95 -12.06
N VAL A 140 -20.91 -11.37 -11.03
CA VAL A 140 -21.61 -10.55 -10.03
C VAL A 140 -22.24 -9.34 -10.70
N ALA A 141 -21.51 -8.66 -11.60
CA ALA A 141 -22.03 -7.52 -12.35
C ALA A 141 -23.23 -7.88 -13.21
N LEU A 142 -23.19 -9.03 -13.89
CA LEU A 142 -24.32 -9.53 -14.70
C LEU A 142 -25.57 -9.85 -13.87
N LYS A 143 -25.43 -10.21 -12.59
CA LYS A 143 -26.55 -10.52 -11.69
C LYS A 143 -27.19 -9.29 -11.04
N GLY A 144 -26.58 -8.12 -11.18
CA GLY A 144 -27.10 -6.84 -10.71
C GLY A 144 -26.73 -6.47 -9.27
N GLU A 145 -27.15 -5.27 -8.86
CA GLU A 145 -26.71 -4.63 -7.61
C GLU A 145 -27.18 -5.35 -6.34
N GLU A 146 -28.42 -5.85 -6.34
CA GLU A 146 -28.96 -6.55 -5.17
C GLU A 146 -28.17 -7.85 -4.89
N PHE A 147 -27.87 -8.61 -5.94
CA PHE A 147 -27.01 -9.79 -5.83
C PHE A 147 -25.61 -9.42 -5.38
N ALA A 148 -25.00 -8.38 -5.96
CA ALA A 148 -23.69 -7.90 -5.57
C ALA A 148 -23.62 -7.55 -4.08
N ARG A 149 -24.61 -6.79 -3.60
CA ARG A 149 -24.72 -6.39 -2.18
C ARG A 149 -24.85 -7.60 -1.25
N SER A 150 -25.73 -8.53 -1.59
CA SER A 150 -25.93 -9.77 -0.82
C SER A 150 -24.64 -10.61 -0.77
N SER A 151 -24.00 -10.80 -1.93
CA SER A 151 -22.78 -11.60 -2.08
C SER A 151 -21.61 -10.99 -1.29
N TYR A 152 -21.37 -9.68 -1.44
CA TYR A 152 -20.24 -9.01 -0.76
C TYR A 152 -20.48 -8.78 0.74
N LYS A 153 -21.74 -8.66 1.18
CA LYS A 153 -22.09 -8.69 2.59
C LYS A 153 -21.69 -10.02 3.24
N ALA A 154 -21.97 -11.14 2.55
CA ALA A 154 -21.62 -12.47 3.04
C ALA A 154 -20.10 -12.69 3.04
N LEU A 155 -19.38 -12.26 1.98
CA LEU A 155 -17.92 -12.29 1.90
C LEU A 155 -17.29 -11.46 3.04
N ALA A 156 -17.73 -10.22 3.23
CA ALA A 156 -17.21 -9.34 4.26
C ALA A 156 -17.40 -9.91 5.68
N LYS A 157 -18.55 -10.59 5.92
CA LYS A 157 -18.81 -11.30 7.14
C LYS A 157 -17.83 -12.45 7.35
N ASP A 158 -17.57 -13.27 6.33
CA ASP A 158 -16.60 -14.36 6.41
C ASP A 158 -15.19 -13.86 6.72
N LEU A 159 -14.76 -12.76 6.10
CA LEU A 159 -13.47 -12.12 6.38
C LEU A 159 -13.40 -11.71 7.86
N LYS A 160 -14.41 -10.98 8.35
CA LYS A 160 -14.45 -10.49 9.72
C LYS A 160 -14.44 -11.62 10.75
N GLU A 161 -15.28 -12.64 10.54
CA GLU A 161 -15.39 -13.80 11.44
C GLU A 161 -14.10 -14.62 11.47
N SER A 162 -13.36 -14.62 10.35
CA SER A 162 -12.04 -15.26 10.23
C SER A 162 -10.90 -14.43 10.82
N GLY A 163 -11.16 -13.20 11.29
CA GLY A 163 -10.14 -12.31 11.84
C GLY A 163 -9.25 -11.63 10.79
N ILE A 164 -9.67 -11.64 9.52
CA ILE A 164 -9.03 -10.91 8.42
C ILE A 164 -9.52 -9.46 8.47
N ASN A 165 -8.62 -8.50 8.36
CA ASN A 165 -8.93 -7.08 8.44
C ASN A 165 -8.48 -6.27 7.23
N ASN A 166 -7.88 -6.92 6.22
CA ASN A 166 -7.44 -6.30 4.98
C ASN A 166 -7.65 -7.26 3.80
N ASP A 167 -8.35 -6.81 2.77
CA ASP A 167 -8.57 -7.59 1.54
C ASP A 167 -7.97 -6.85 0.34
N PHE A 168 -7.03 -7.49 -0.36
CA PHE A 168 -6.48 -6.99 -1.61
C PHE A 168 -7.49 -7.12 -2.76
N ALA A 169 -8.63 -6.49 -2.57
CA ALA A 169 -9.77 -6.37 -3.46
C ALA A 169 -10.55 -5.07 -3.13
N PRO A 170 -11.34 -4.54 -4.06
CA PRO A 170 -11.71 -5.07 -5.36
C PRO A 170 -10.71 -4.73 -6.47
N VAL A 171 -10.76 -5.50 -7.57
CA VAL A 171 -10.14 -5.13 -8.84
C VAL A 171 -10.99 -4.05 -9.51
N VAL A 172 -10.38 -2.89 -9.79
CA VAL A 172 -11.02 -1.77 -10.48
C VAL A 172 -10.50 -1.55 -11.90
N ASP A 173 -9.69 -2.49 -12.38
CA ASP A 173 -9.21 -2.51 -13.77
C ASP A 173 -10.39 -2.66 -14.73
N LEU A 174 -10.41 -1.85 -15.80
CA LEU A 174 -11.46 -1.91 -16.82
C LEU A 174 -11.23 -3.08 -17.78
N ALA A 175 -12.27 -3.78 -18.20
CA ALA A 175 -12.19 -4.89 -19.17
C ALA A 175 -11.99 -4.37 -20.61
N ILE A 176 -10.98 -3.52 -20.84
CA ILE A 176 -10.75 -2.84 -22.13
C ILE A 176 -10.25 -3.83 -23.18
N ASN A 177 -9.28 -4.65 -22.83
CA ASN A 177 -8.69 -5.62 -23.75
C ASN A 177 -9.26 -7.02 -23.51
N LYS A 178 -10.10 -7.50 -24.43
CA LYS A 178 -10.72 -8.83 -24.33
C LYS A 178 -9.72 -9.99 -24.32
N GLN A 179 -8.47 -9.77 -24.79
CA GLN A 179 -7.39 -10.78 -24.78
C GLN A 179 -6.55 -10.73 -23.51
N ASN A 180 -6.85 -9.83 -22.58
CA ASN A 180 -6.14 -9.72 -21.32
C ASN A 180 -6.26 -11.00 -20.49
N LYS A 181 -5.12 -11.69 -20.32
CA LYS A 181 -5.04 -13.02 -19.69
C LYS A 181 -5.13 -12.99 -18.16
N VAL A 182 -4.93 -11.82 -17.54
CA VAL A 182 -4.81 -11.66 -16.08
C VAL A 182 -6.10 -11.18 -15.45
N ILE A 183 -6.77 -10.22 -16.08
CA ILE A 183 -7.97 -9.57 -15.56
C ILE A 183 -9.20 -10.06 -16.30
N VAL A 184 -9.27 -9.85 -17.64
CA VAL A 184 -10.51 -9.97 -18.41
C VAL A 184 -10.91 -11.42 -18.63
N THR A 185 -10.00 -12.26 -19.15
CA THR A 185 -10.32 -13.69 -19.41
C THR A 185 -10.61 -14.48 -18.13
N LYS A 186 -10.07 -13.99 -17.00
CA LYS A 186 -10.33 -14.56 -15.67
C LYS A 186 -11.60 -14.02 -15.01
N GLY A 187 -12.28 -13.04 -15.64
CA GLY A 187 -13.50 -12.42 -15.11
C GLY A 187 -13.30 -11.60 -13.82
N ARG A 188 -12.10 -11.07 -13.59
CA ARG A 188 -11.77 -10.29 -12.40
C ARG A 188 -12.28 -8.86 -12.45
N SER A 189 -12.57 -8.31 -13.64
CA SER A 189 -13.17 -6.98 -13.83
C SER A 189 -14.69 -7.04 -13.77
N PHE A 190 -15.31 -5.99 -13.25
CA PHE A 190 -16.77 -5.82 -13.25
C PHE A 190 -17.34 -5.46 -14.62
N GLY A 191 -16.52 -4.88 -15.51
CA GLY A 191 -16.97 -4.49 -16.85
C GLY A 191 -15.97 -3.64 -17.61
N GLN A 192 -16.39 -3.22 -18.81
CA GLN A 192 -15.57 -2.38 -19.69
C GLN A 192 -15.76 -0.88 -19.38
N ALA A 193 -16.97 -0.49 -18.98
CA ALA A 193 -17.33 0.89 -18.70
C ALA A 193 -16.94 1.27 -17.27
N SER A 194 -16.32 2.43 -17.10
CA SER A 194 -15.84 2.91 -15.78
C SER A 194 -17.00 3.08 -14.78
N ASN A 195 -18.18 3.54 -15.22
CA ASN A 195 -19.34 3.67 -14.34
C ASN A 195 -19.84 2.32 -13.79
N GLU A 196 -19.76 1.25 -14.57
CA GLU A 196 -20.10 -0.11 -14.15
C GLU A 196 -19.09 -0.62 -13.11
N VAL A 197 -17.79 -0.47 -13.40
CA VAL A 197 -16.73 -0.83 -12.45
C VAL A 197 -16.86 -0.04 -11.15
N ILE A 198 -17.08 1.27 -11.22
CA ILE A 198 -17.29 2.12 -10.03
C ILE A 198 -18.51 1.66 -9.23
N LYS A 199 -19.63 1.33 -9.89
CA LYS A 199 -20.85 0.89 -9.24
C LYS A 199 -20.63 -0.36 -8.39
N TYR A 200 -20.14 -1.43 -8.98
CA TYR A 200 -19.99 -2.71 -8.29
C TYR A 200 -18.81 -2.73 -7.30
N SER A 201 -17.72 -2.07 -7.63
CA SER A 201 -16.62 -1.92 -6.68
C SER A 201 -16.99 -1.04 -5.47
N SER A 202 -17.88 -0.04 -5.64
CA SER A 202 -18.42 0.72 -4.50
C SER A 202 -19.24 -0.16 -3.57
N ILE A 203 -20.06 -1.07 -4.10
CA ILE A 203 -20.81 -2.03 -3.28
C ILE A 203 -19.84 -2.91 -2.48
N PHE A 204 -18.78 -3.41 -3.12
CA PHE A 204 -17.73 -4.21 -2.48
C PHE A 204 -17.09 -3.43 -1.32
N VAL A 205 -16.59 -2.24 -1.60
CA VAL A 205 -15.92 -1.36 -0.61
C VAL A 205 -16.85 -1.03 0.57
N ASP A 206 -18.10 -0.67 0.27
CA ASP A 206 -19.09 -0.31 1.28
C ASP A 206 -19.42 -1.49 2.22
N GLU A 207 -19.56 -2.72 1.69
CA GLU A 207 -19.85 -3.91 2.51
C GLU A 207 -18.65 -4.34 3.37
N LEU A 208 -17.42 -4.26 2.86
CA LEU A 208 -16.22 -4.52 3.67
C LEU A 208 -16.06 -3.48 4.79
N LYS A 209 -16.25 -2.21 4.48
CA LYS A 209 -16.18 -1.11 5.46
C LYS A 209 -17.15 -1.28 6.62
N LYS A 210 -18.37 -1.76 6.36
CA LYS A 210 -19.36 -2.07 7.41
C LYS A 210 -18.87 -3.14 8.40
N GLN A 211 -17.95 -3.99 7.98
CA GLN A 211 -17.34 -5.03 8.81
C GLN A 211 -15.96 -4.64 9.38
N ASN A 212 -15.54 -3.38 9.23
CA ASN A 212 -14.21 -2.90 9.59
C ASN A 212 -13.08 -3.70 8.90
N VAL A 213 -13.28 -4.10 7.64
CA VAL A 213 -12.27 -4.70 6.77
C VAL A 213 -11.82 -3.65 5.75
N ILE A 214 -10.52 -3.45 5.65
CA ILE A 214 -9.90 -2.54 4.69
C ILE A 214 -10.01 -3.19 3.32
N SER A 215 -10.53 -2.45 2.33
CA SER A 215 -10.50 -2.81 0.92
C SER A 215 -9.35 -2.09 0.21
N VAL A 216 -8.72 -2.77 -0.75
CA VAL A 216 -7.56 -2.26 -1.49
C VAL A 216 -7.87 -2.23 -2.98
N LEU A 217 -7.99 -1.04 -3.55
CA LEU A 217 -8.22 -0.91 -4.99
C LEU A 217 -6.97 -1.30 -5.78
N LYS A 218 -7.12 -2.13 -6.82
CA LYS A 218 -6.00 -2.63 -7.63
C LYS A 218 -6.36 -2.80 -9.10
N HIS A 219 -5.38 -2.67 -10.00
CA HIS A 219 -3.94 -2.45 -9.86
C HIS A 219 -3.56 -1.11 -10.51
N PHE A 220 -3.17 -0.12 -9.71
CA PHE A 220 -2.90 1.23 -10.21
C PHE A 220 -1.63 1.27 -11.08
N PRO A 221 -1.63 1.94 -12.24
CA PRO A 221 -2.62 2.89 -12.79
C PRO A 221 -3.64 2.27 -13.76
N GLY A 222 -3.88 0.97 -13.71
CA GLY A 222 -4.77 0.19 -14.56
C GLY A 222 -4.02 -0.92 -15.27
N HIS A 223 -4.57 -2.14 -15.19
CA HIS A 223 -4.00 -3.36 -15.77
C HIS A 223 -4.95 -4.01 -16.80
N GLY A 224 -6.13 -3.41 -17.01
CA GLY A 224 -7.18 -4.00 -17.85
C GLY A 224 -6.88 -3.98 -19.35
N SER A 225 -6.00 -3.11 -19.79
CA SER A 225 -5.54 -2.99 -21.18
C SER A 225 -4.34 -3.88 -21.53
N SER A 226 -3.71 -4.55 -20.57
CA SER A 226 -2.50 -5.36 -20.82
C SER A 226 -2.79 -6.58 -21.69
N LEU A 227 -1.77 -7.05 -22.43
CA LEU A 227 -1.76 -8.29 -23.17
C LEU A 227 -1.10 -9.42 -22.38
N ASP A 228 -0.07 -9.10 -21.61
CA ASP A 228 0.79 -10.05 -20.93
C ASP A 228 0.48 -10.17 -19.43
N ASP A 229 1.05 -11.21 -18.81
CA ASP A 229 0.87 -11.53 -17.39
C ASP A 229 2.12 -11.12 -16.59
N SER A 230 1.96 -10.18 -15.66
CA SER A 230 3.04 -9.69 -14.79
C SER A 230 3.63 -10.76 -13.85
N HIS A 231 2.92 -11.86 -13.61
CA HIS A 231 3.48 -13.02 -12.90
C HIS A 231 4.56 -13.74 -13.71
N LEU A 232 4.51 -13.63 -15.04
CA LEU A 232 5.43 -14.31 -15.95
C LEU A 232 6.60 -13.43 -16.42
N GLY A 233 6.51 -12.11 -16.28
CA GLY A 233 7.55 -11.18 -16.69
C GLY A 233 7.08 -9.75 -16.92
N PHE A 234 7.85 -9.03 -17.73
CA PHE A 234 7.62 -7.62 -18.07
C PHE A 234 6.30 -7.44 -18.84
N VAL A 235 5.52 -6.43 -18.45
CA VAL A 235 4.24 -6.09 -19.07
C VAL A 235 4.25 -4.65 -19.52
N ASP A 236 4.34 -4.44 -20.83
CA ASP A 236 4.29 -3.10 -21.45
C ASP A 236 2.86 -2.76 -21.90
N ILE A 237 2.30 -1.71 -21.33
CA ILE A 237 0.98 -1.18 -21.67
C ILE A 237 1.03 0.16 -22.41
N SER A 238 2.20 0.62 -22.86
CA SER A 238 2.39 1.95 -23.46
C SER A 238 1.47 2.20 -24.68
N LYS A 239 1.17 1.15 -25.45
CA LYS A 239 0.31 1.24 -26.65
C LYS A 239 -1.17 1.01 -26.36
N THR A 240 -1.49 0.32 -25.28
CA THR A 240 -2.86 -0.17 -25.01
C THR A 240 -3.54 0.59 -23.88
N TRP A 241 -2.77 1.12 -22.93
CA TRP A 241 -3.31 1.85 -21.79
C TRP A 241 -4.07 3.11 -22.21
N ASN A 242 -5.19 3.33 -21.52
CA ASN A 242 -6.05 4.48 -21.73
C ASN A 242 -6.31 5.19 -20.41
N GLU A 243 -6.31 6.54 -20.42
CA GLU A 243 -6.54 7.37 -19.24
C GLU A 243 -7.90 7.09 -18.55
N LYS A 244 -8.85 6.48 -19.24
CA LYS A 244 -10.10 6.00 -18.63
C LYS A 244 -9.89 4.99 -17.50
N GLU A 245 -8.77 4.27 -17.51
CA GLU A 245 -8.41 3.35 -16.41
C GLU A 245 -8.18 4.07 -15.08
N LEU A 246 -7.97 5.39 -15.11
CA LEU A 246 -7.87 6.23 -13.91
C LEU A 246 -9.24 6.66 -13.35
N GLU A 247 -10.33 6.53 -14.09
CA GLU A 247 -11.66 7.04 -13.69
C GLU A 247 -12.16 6.39 -12.39
N PRO A 248 -12.05 5.07 -12.17
CA PRO A 248 -12.42 4.47 -10.89
C PRO A 248 -11.63 5.07 -9.73
N TYR A 249 -10.31 5.22 -9.86
CA TYR A 249 -9.47 5.81 -8.82
C TYR A 249 -9.86 7.25 -8.52
N ARG A 250 -10.09 8.09 -9.55
CA ARG A 250 -10.58 9.47 -9.40
C ARG A 250 -11.88 9.53 -8.60
N TYR A 251 -12.82 8.63 -8.90
CA TYR A 251 -14.10 8.55 -8.20
C TYR A 251 -13.91 8.22 -6.72
N PHE A 252 -13.17 7.16 -6.40
CA PHE A 252 -12.97 6.73 -5.02
C PHE A 252 -12.19 7.75 -4.19
N ILE A 253 -11.16 8.37 -4.76
CA ILE A 253 -10.35 9.40 -4.10
C ILE A 253 -11.21 10.64 -3.83
N LYS A 254 -11.89 11.17 -4.85
CA LYS A 254 -12.75 12.36 -4.74
C LYS A 254 -13.86 12.21 -3.70
N ASN A 255 -14.38 11.00 -3.53
CA ASN A 255 -15.47 10.70 -2.59
C ASN A 255 -14.98 10.18 -1.22
N ASN A 256 -13.68 10.19 -0.93
CA ASN A 256 -13.07 9.67 0.31
C ASN A 256 -13.50 8.23 0.64
N LYS A 257 -13.60 7.38 -0.39
CA LYS A 257 -14.04 5.98 -0.30
C LYS A 257 -12.90 4.97 -0.37
N VAL A 258 -11.64 5.42 -0.39
CA VAL A 258 -10.47 4.54 -0.47
C VAL A 258 -9.43 4.96 0.55
N ASP A 259 -8.97 4.01 1.34
CA ASP A 259 -7.90 4.19 2.33
C ASP A 259 -6.58 3.53 1.88
N MET A 260 -6.64 2.53 0.97
CA MET A 260 -5.47 1.82 0.48
C MET A 260 -5.59 1.49 -1.01
N ILE A 261 -4.51 1.72 -1.76
CA ILE A 261 -4.39 1.40 -3.19
C ILE A 261 -3.16 0.52 -3.39
N MET A 262 -3.25 -0.47 -4.29
CA MET A 262 -2.14 -1.33 -4.70
C MET A 262 -1.64 -0.95 -6.08
N THR A 263 -0.31 -0.86 -6.25
CA THR A 263 0.33 -0.58 -7.54
C THR A 263 0.35 -1.82 -8.44
N ALA A 264 0.45 -1.60 -9.76
CA ALA A 264 0.68 -2.65 -10.74
C ALA A 264 2.15 -2.75 -11.15
N HIS A 265 2.61 -3.96 -11.49
CA HIS A 265 3.91 -4.18 -12.12
C HIS A 265 3.82 -4.03 -13.65
N VAL A 266 3.29 -2.91 -14.11
CA VAL A 266 3.16 -2.60 -15.55
C VAL A 266 4.07 -1.44 -15.93
N PHE A 267 4.62 -1.49 -17.13
CA PHE A 267 5.40 -0.41 -17.72
C PHE A 267 4.53 0.40 -18.67
N ASN A 268 4.64 1.73 -18.61
CA ASN A 268 3.99 2.65 -19.53
C ASN A 268 4.92 3.82 -19.84
N GLU A 269 5.56 3.78 -21.02
CA GLU A 269 6.50 4.78 -21.46
C GLU A 269 5.94 6.21 -21.44
N LYS A 270 4.62 6.36 -21.69
CA LYS A 270 3.95 7.67 -21.71
C LYS A 270 3.80 8.28 -20.30
N LEU A 271 3.77 7.46 -19.27
CA LEU A 271 3.69 7.89 -17.87
C LEU A 271 5.08 7.98 -17.24
N ASP A 272 5.93 6.97 -17.48
CA ASP A 272 7.34 6.97 -17.07
C ASP A 272 8.15 6.10 -18.04
N ALA A 273 9.08 6.74 -18.75
CA ALA A 273 9.94 6.06 -19.73
C ALA A 273 11.05 5.20 -19.09
N LYS A 274 11.17 5.20 -17.74
CA LYS A 274 12.29 4.55 -17.05
C LYS A 274 11.87 3.39 -16.16
N TYR A 275 10.79 3.53 -15.41
CA TYR A 275 10.41 2.58 -14.37
C TYR A 275 8.98 2.05 -14.53
N PRO A 276 8.73 0.78 -14.17
CA PRO A 276 7.37 0.25 -14.06
C PRO A 276 6.61 0.98 -12.94
N ALA A 277 5.28 0.97 -13.00
CA ALA A 277 4.43 1.78 -12.12
C ALA A 277 4.74 1.62 -10.63
N THR A 278 4.97 0.41 -10.15
CA THR A 278 5.34 0.16 -8.74
C THR A 278 6.60 0.93 -8.29
N LEU A 279 7.55 1.18 -9.19
CA LEU A 279 8.85 1.79 -8.89
C LEU A 279 8.94 3.25 -9.38
N SER A 280 7.86 3.80 -9.93
CA SER A 280 7.85 5.11 -10.60
C SER A 280 7.38 6.23 -9.68
N TYR A 281 8.24 7.21 -9.40
CA TYR A 281 7.88 8.46 -8.74
C TYR A 281 6.84 9.26 -9.53
N LYS A 282 6.97 9.29 -10.87
CA LYS A 282 6.01 10.00 -11.74
C LYS A 282 4.59 9.44 -11.61
N ILE A 283 4.47 8.11 -11.50
CA ILE A 283 3.16 7.45 -11.41
C ILE A 283 2.62 7.51 -9.98
N ASN A 284 3.43 7.17 -8.98
CA ASN A 284 2.96 7.04 -7.60
C ASN A 284 2.86 8.38 -6.88
N THR A 285 3.80 9.29 -7.10
CA THR A 285 3.80 10.60 -6.44
C THR A 285 3.16 11.68 -7.31
N GLU A 286 3.67 11.93 -8.53
CA GLU A 286 3.15 13.05 -9.33
C GLU A 286 1.73 12.79 -9.83
N LEU A 287 1.44 11.59 -10.38
CA LEU A 287 0.10 11.27 -10.87
C LEU A 287 -0.86 10.94 -9.74
N LEU A 288 -0.58 9.92 -8.88
CA LEU A 288 -1.54 9.46 -7.90
C LEU A 288 -1.72 10.47 -6.74
N ARG A 289 -0.62 10.94 -6.13
CA ARG A 289 -0.73 11.82 -4.97
C ARG A 289 -1.04 13.26 -5.35
N TYR A 290 -0.27 13.85 -6.27
CA TYR A 290 -0.44 15.28 -6.57
C TYR A 290 -1.60 15.53 -7.53
N LYS A 291 -1.68 14.81 -8.64
CA LYS A 291 -2.71 15.07 -9.67
C LYS A 291 -4.07 14.48 -9.29
N LEU A 292 -4.13 13.26 -8.72
CA LEU A 292 -5.38 12.63 -8.32
C LEU A 292 -5.78 12.91 -6.86
N GLY A 293 -4.86 13.41 -6.02
CA GLY A 293 -5.11 13.82 -4.64
C GLY A 293 -5.21 12.68 -3.64
N PHE A 294 -4.61 11.51 -3.91
CA PHE A 294 -4.63 10.38 -2.99
C PHE A 294 -3.68 10.59 -1.81
N ASP A 295 -4.23 10.63 -0.59
CA ASP A 295 -3.44 10.79 0.64
C ASP A 295 -3.42 9.54 1.55
N GLY A 296 -4.03 8.43 1.10
CA GLY A 296 -4.06 7.17 1.82
C GLY A 296 -2.75 6.35 1.71
N VAL A 297 -2.82 5.09 2.13
CA VAL A 297 -1.71 4.14 2.07
C VAL A 297 -1.58 3.57 0.66
N LEU A 298 -0.37 3.65 0.09
CA LEU A 298 -0.02 3.00 -1.16
C LEU A 298 0.82 1.75 -0.85
N VAL A 299 0.37 0.59 -1.29
CA VAL A 299 1.07 -0.69 -1.14
C VAL A 299 1.51 -1.20 -2.50
N THR A 300 2.64 -1.90 -2.56
CA THR A 300 3.05 -2.59 -3.79
C THR A 300 2.23 -3.84 -4.02
N ASP A 301 2.09 -4.28 -5.28
CA ASP A 301 1.88 -5.70 -5.55
C ASP A 301 3.12 -6.50 -5.11
N ASP A 302 3.07 -7.84 -5.14
CA ASP A 302 4.16 -8.69 -4.65
C ASP A 302 5.48 -8.41 -5.38
N LEU A 303 6.43 -7.81 -4.67
CA LEU A 303 7.75 -7.44 -5.20
C LEU A 303 8.60 -8.64 -5.66
N GLN A 304 8.19 -9.85 -5.32
CA GLN A 304 8.84 -11.09 -5.77
C GLN A 304 8.31 -11.60 -7.11
N MET A 305 7.28 -10.96 -7.70
CA MET A 305 6.81 -11.29 -9.04
C MET A 305 7.88 -11.03 -10.10
N TYR A 306 7.92 -11.86 -11.13
CA TYR A 306 8.98 -11.84 -12.14
C TYR A 306 9.08 -10.53 -12.91
N ALA A 307 8.01 -9.75 -13.02
CA ALA A 307 8.04 -8.42 -13.61
C ALA A 307 9.00 -7.46 -12.87
N ILE A 308 9.27 -7.68 -11.60
CA ILE A 308 10.22 -6.92 -10.79
C ILE A 308 11.50 -7.72 -10.54
N SER A 309 11.39 -8.92 -9.94
CA SER A 309 12.52 -9.67 -9.40
C SER A 309 13.55 -10.15 -10.44
N LYS A 310 13.17 -10.20 -11.74
CA LYS A 310 14.11 -10.50 -12.84
C LYS A 310 14.92 -9.29 -13.31
N HIS A 311 14.50 -8.07 -12.98
CA HIS A 311 15.08 -6.84 -13.48
C HIS A 311 15.76 -5.99 -12.41
N TYR A 312 15.37 -6.16 -11.16
CA TYR A 312 15.86 -5.38 -10.03
C TYR A 312 16.25 -6.31 -8.87
N ASP A 313 17.41 -6.08 -8.28
CA ASP A 313 17.79 -6.73 -7.03
C ASP A 313 16.98 -6.18 -5.83
N LEU A 314 17.12 -6.78 -4.66
CA LEU A 314 16.39 -6.36 -3.46
C LEU A 314 16.66 -4.88 -3.11
N LYS A 315 17.94 -4.48 -3.15
CA LYS A 315 18.35 -3.09 -2.84
C LYS A 315 17.67 -2.10 -3.78
N GLN A 316 17.76 -2.33 -5.09
CA GLN A 316 17.13 -1.47 -6.10
C GLN A 316 15.61 -1.43 -5.92
N THR A 317 14.99 -2.59 -5.70
CA THR A 317 13.54 -2.74 -5.55
C THR A 317 13.02 -1.92 -4.37
N VAL A 318 13.59 -2.08 -3.17
CA VAL A 318 13.10 -1.37 -1.97
C VAL A 318 13.39 0.13 -2.05
N THR A 319 14.57 0.51 -2.58
CA THR A 319 14.95 1.91 -2.72
C THR A 319 14.01 2.64 -3.68
N LEU A 320 13.80 2.09 -4.87
CA LEU A 320 12.93 2.70 -5.88
C LEU A 320 11.46 2.72 -5.43
N ALA A 321 10.95 1.65 -4.82
CA ALA A 321 9.58 1.60 -4.32
C ALA A 321 9.33 2.68 -3.24
N ILE A 322 10.20 2.80 -2.24
CA ILE A 322 10.06 3.82 -1.18
C ILE A 322 10.19 5.23 -1.77
N ASN A 323 11.18 5.47 -2.62
CA ASN A 323 11.39 6.76 -3.28
C ASN A 323 10.26 7.12 -4.25
N SER A 324 9.53 6.14 -4.78
CA SER A 324 8.34 6.40 -5.58
C SER A 324 7.14 6.93 -4.79
N GLY A 325 7.16 6.85 -3.45
CA GLY A 325 6.07 7.28 -2.57
C GLY A 325 5.17 6.15 -2.07
N VAL A 326 5.59 4.89 -2.23
CA VAL A 326 4.94 3.71 -1.62
C VAL A 326 5.14 3.72 -0.11
N ASN A 327 4.12 3.31 0.64
CA ASN A 327 4.12 3.27 2.11
C ASN A 327 4.28 1.86 2.67
N MET A 328 3.78 0.84 1.97
CA MET A 328 3.91 -0.56 2.38
C MET A 328 4.44 -1.42 1.24
N LEU A 329 5.32 -2.35 1.57
CA LEU A 329 5.99 -3.26 0.65
C LEU A 329 5.48 -4.68 0.91
N LEU A 330 4.98 -5.34 -0.13
CA LEU A 330 4.49 -6.72 -0.06
C LEU A 330 5.57 -7.70 -0.56
N PHE A 331 5.91 -8.66 0.29
CA PHE A 331 6.73 -9.82 -0.03
C PHE A 331 5.92 -11.08 0.33
N ALA A 332 5.23 -11.64 -0.64
CA ALA A 332 4.27 -12.72 -0.41
C ALA A 332 4.94 -14.07 -0.05
N ASN A 333 6.23 -14.24 -0.32
CA ASN A 333 6.96 -15.50 -0.12
C ASN A 333 6.17 -16.69 -0.69
N GLN A 334 5.60 -16.48 -1.89
CA GLN A 334 4.70 -17.41 -2.56
C GLN A 334 5.29 -17.94 -3.87
N LEU A 335 5.81 -17.07 -4.74
CA LEU A 335 6.23 -17.43 -6.09
C LEU A 335 7.75 -17.52 -6.27
N ALA A 336 8.53 -17.02 -5.33
CA ALA A 336 9.98 -16.97 -5.41
C ALA A 336 10.62 -17.52 -4.11
N LYS A 337 11.96 -17.57 -4.09
CA LYS A 337 12.69 -17.93 -2.87
C LYS A 337 12.29 -16.98 -1.74
N PRO A 338 11.90 -17.48 -0.57
CA PRO A 338 11.55 -16.64 0.56
C PRO A 338 12.69 -15.69 0.95
N ILE A 339 12.33 -14.44 1.24
CA ILE A 339 13.25 -13.42 1.77
C ILE A 339 12.84 -13.18 3.23
N SER A 340 13.84 -13.14 4.13
CA SER A 340 13.59 -12.92 5.55
C SER A 340 13.26 -11.44 5.83
N LEU A 341 12.46 -11.19 6.88
CA LEU A 341 12.19 -9.81 7.34
C LEU A 341 13.50 -9.07 7.64
N LYS A 342 14.42 -9.76 8.30
CA LYS A 342 15.72 -9.18 8.68
C LYS A 342 16.51 -8.69 7.46
N GLU A 343 16.58 -9.47 6.39
CA GLU A 343 17.28 -9.10 5.16
C GLU A 343 16.69 -7.84 4.53
N ILE A 344 15.34 -7.72 4.49
CA ILE A 344 14.66 -6.55 3.95
C ILE A 344 14.91 -5.33 4.84
N VAL A 345 14.77 -5.47 6.16
CA VAL A 345 14.98 -4.39 7.14
C VAL A 345 16.42 -3.90 7.09
N ASP A 346 17.39 -4.80 7.12
CA ASP A 346 18.82 -4.44 7.03
C ASP A 346 19.12 -3.70 5.71
N THR A 347 18.56 -4.18 4.59
CA THR A 347 18.75 -3.53 3.29
C THR A 347 18.21 -2.09 3.31
N ILE A 348 16.99 -1.88 3.77
CA ILE A 348 16.39 -0.53 3.84
C ILE A 348 17.17 0.35 4.84
N TYR A 349 17.56 -0.19 6.00
CA TYR A 349 18.34 0.54 6.99
C TYR A 349 19.68 1.03 6.41
N HIS A 350 20.38 0.18 5.65
CA HIS A 350 21.62 0.59 4.96
C HIS A 350 21.37 1.66 3.89
N GLN A 351 20.22 1.66 3.21
CA GLN A 351 19.87 2.74 2.27
C GLN A 351 19.57 4.07 2.99
N ILE A 352 19.08 4.02 4.24
CA ILE A 352 18.92 5.23 5.06
C ILE A 352 20.30 5.77 5.47
N LEU A 353 21.24 4.90 5.89
CA LEU A 353 22.59 5.30 6.27
C LEU A 353 23.39 5.88 5.09
N SER A 354 23.11 5.46 3.86
CA SER A 354 23.75 5.98 2.64
C SER A 354 22.98 7.14 2.00
N GLU A 355 21.93 7.65 2.66
CA GLU A 355 21.07 8.76 2.21
C GLU A 355 20.33 8.51 0.89
N GLU A 356 20.27 7.27 0.42
CA GLU A 356 19.47 6.85 -0.74
C GLU A 356 17.96 6.81 -0.42
N ILE A 357 17.59 6.61 0.84
CA ILE A 357 16.24 6.74 1.41
C ILE A 357 16.34 7.71 2.58
N THR A 358 15.42 8.68 2.67
CA THR A 358 15.40 9.58 3.81
C THR A 358 14.61 8.99 4.98
N LEU A 359 15.02 9.28 6.20
CA LEU A 359 14.28 8.87 7.39
C LEU A 359 12.86 9.46 7.41
N ASP A 360 12.66 10.64 6.86
CA ASP A 360 11.36 11.29 6.74
C ASP A 360 10.37 10.50 5.88
N GLN A 361 10.83 9.80 4.84
CA GLN A 361 9.97 8.91 4.04
C GLN A 361 9.44 7.75 4.89
N ILE A 362 10.27 7.19 5.76
CA ILE A 362 9.89 6.12 6.68
C ILE A 362 8.90 6.64 7.72
N ILE A 363 9.18 7.78 8.35
CA ILE A 363 8.32 8.42 9.34
C ILE A 363 6.94 8.77 8.72
N ASN A 364 6.93 9.37 7.53
CA ASN A 364 5.69 9.75 6.84
C ASN A 364 4.86 8.53 6.43
N SER A 365 5.51 7.45 5.99
CA SER A 365 4.83 6.19 5.69
C SER A 365 4.18 5.60 6.94
N ASN A 366 4.88 5.58 8.08
CA ASN A 366 4.33 5.13 9.35
C ASN A 366 3.13 5.98 9.80
N LYS A 367 3.20 7.31 9.67
CA LYS A 367 2.07 8.21 9.99
C LYS A 367 0.82 7.88 9.17
N LYS A 368 0.97 7.60 7.86
CA LYS A 368 -0.14 7.21 6.99
C LYS A 368 -0.73 5.85 7.38
N ILE A 369 0.11 4.86 7.66
CA ILE A 369 -0.30 3.53 8.13
C ILE A 369 -1.08 3.68 9.44
N ASP A 370 -0.58 4.43 10.42
CA ASP A 370 -1.23 4.65 11.70
C ASP A 370 -2.58 5.37 11.55
N SER A 371 -2.63 6.39 10.69
CA SER A 371 -3.87 7.11 10.40
C SER A 371 -4.93 6.20 9.80
N MET A 372 -4.54 5.34 8.85
CA MET A 372 -5.44 4.34 8.26
C MET A 372 -5.92 3.34 9.32
N MET A 373 -5.00 2.74 10.09
CA MET A 373 -5.33 1.72 11.08
C MET A 373 -6.27 2.23 12.19
N LYS A 374 -6.21 3.53 12.53
CA LYS A 374 -7.12 4.16 13.51
C LYS A 374 -8.57 4.22 13.04
N LYS A 375 -8.83 4.22 11.73
CA LYS A 375 -10.19 4.24 11.16
C LYS A 375 -10.90 2.89 11.27
N TYR A 376 -10.14 1.81 11.39
CA TYR A 376 -10.63 0.42 11.40
C TYR A 376 -10.37 -0.21 12.78
N LYS A 377 -11.17 0.14 13.76
CA LYS A 377 -11.06 -0.33 15.17
C LYS A 377 -11.76 -1.66 15.41
#